data_ba3f926230b93b6ec5af6b192e06c777
#
_entry.id   ba3f926230b93b6ec5af6b192e06c777
#
_cell.length_a   1.000
_cell.length_b   1.000
_cell.length_c   1.000
_cell.angle_alpha   90.00
_cell.angle_beta   90.00
_cell.angle_gamma   90.00
#
_symmetry.space_group_name_H-M   'P 1'
#
loop_
_entity.id
_entity.type
_entity.pdbx_description
1 polymer ?
#
loop_
_entity_poly.entity_id
_entity_poly.type
_entity_poly.pdbx_seq_one_letter_code
_entity_poly.pdbx_strand_id
1 'polypeptide(L)'
;MRTVLYTGIHQKNNGIIAWEYNWENKLFSILFEKSEVQNITYLCKSTDAPYLFAAGEYDGQGMIAVYRIISEGELQFLTSYIYKKGTFSHLQSSKDGRLLFASCYGTGEVLIFSVVAELPKLEMVKSFMFEGSGPNVKRQESSHPHSVYLSPEERLAIVSDLGADRLYMLSIEQKSKTVKFEFEWKATPGCGPRHIAFHPDGKWCYLLTELSSEIYVFTYEESWKNIQKISALPESFVGENLAADILVSKDGKYLYASNRGCNNCLLYTSPSPR
;
A
#
# COMPACT_ATOMS: atom_id res chain seq x y z
N MET A 1 12.18 -8.85 25.83
CA MET A 1 12.25 -8.65 24.37
C MET A 1 11.51 -7.36 24.04
N ARG A 2 12.12 -6.46 23.23
CA ARG A 2 11.54 -5.17 22.85
C ARG A 2 11.24 -5.18 21.36
N THR A 3 10.16 -4.52 20.95
CA THR A 3 9.81 -4.31 19.53
C THR A 3 9.51 -2.84 19.31
N VAL A 4 10.14 -2.23 18.30
CA VAL A 4 9.83 -0.85 17.89
C VAL A 4 8.77 -0.87 16.81
N LEU A 5 7.75 -0.03 16.98
CA LEU A 5 6.66 0.18 16.03
C LEU A 5 6.60 1.65 15.64
N TYR A 6 6.30 1.93 14.38
CA TYR A 6 6.07 3.28 13.88
C TYR A 6 4.62 3.44 13.47
N THR A 7 3.98 4.51 13.94
CA THR A 7 2.63 4.89 13.54
C THR A 7 2.62 6.26 12.93
N GLY A 8 1.92 6.42 11.81
CA GLY A 8 1.64 7.71 11.21
C GLY A 8 0.32 8.27 11.76
N ILE A 9 0.32 9.54 12.12
CA ILE A 9 -0.88 10.21 12.59
C ILE A 9 -1.48 11.00 11.43
N HIS A 10 -2.68 10.60 11.01
CA HIS A 10 -3.44 11.31 9.98
C HIS A 10 -4.22 12.46 10.60
N GLN A 11 -3.49 13.50 11.01
CA GLN A 11 -4.02 14.70 11.61
C GLN A 11 -3.05 15.86 11.38
N LYS A 12 -3.59 17.06 11.17
CA LYS A 12 -2.78 18.26 10.95
C LYS A 12 -1.82 18.50 12.13
N ASN A 13 -0.58 18.85 11.81
CA ASN A 13 0.54 19.10 12.74
C ASN A 13 1.07 17.86 13.49
N ASN A 14 0.60 16.67 13.18
CA ASN A 14 1.12 15.42 13.73
C ASN A 14 1.84 14.62 12.64
N GLY A 15 2.88 13.90 13.01
CA GLY A 15 3.75 13.15 12.11
C GLY A 15 3.84 11.67 12.48
N ILE A 16 5.07 11.19 12.71
CA ILE A 16 5.35 9.80 13.04
C ILE A 16 5.59 9.69 14.55
N ILE A 17 4.96 8.71 15.18
CA ILE A 17 5.25 8.31 16.56
C ILE A 17 5.94 6.96 16.54
N ALA A 18 7.09 6.87 17.20
CA ALA A 18 7.76 5.62 17.48
C ALA A 18 7.39 5.10 18.86
N TRP A 19 7.02 3.84 18.92
CA TRP A 19 6.60 3.15 20.14
C TRP A 19 7.56 2.02 20.44
N GLU A 20 7.82 1.82 21.74
CA GLU A 20 8.39 0.58 22.25
C GLU A 20 7.26 -0.32 22.77
N TYR A 21 7.22 -1.56 22.31
CA TYR A 21 6.38 -2.59 22.92
C TYR A 21 7.24 -3.53 23.74
N ASN A 22 6.97 -3.60 25.03
CA ASN A 22 7.63 -4.52 25.96
C ASN A 22 6.78 -5.79 26.12
N TRP A 23 7.34 -6.93 25.67
CA TRP A 23 6.64 -8.23 25.68
C TRP A 23 6.43 -8.81 27.09
N GLU A 24 7.22 -8.41 28.09
CA GLU A 24 7.15 -8.93 29.45
C GLU A 24 5.95 -8.35 30.20
N ASN A 25 5.79 -7.03 30.15
CA ASN A 25 4.70 -6.33 30.83
C ASN A 25 3.53 -5.99 29.89
N LYS A 26 3.65 -6.26 28.58
CA LYS A 26 2.65 -5.98 27.54
C LYS A 26 2.23 -4.50 27.43
N LEU A 27 3.15 -3.60 27.70
CA LEU A 27 2.90 -2.16 27.66
C LEU A 27 3.57 -1.51 26.45
N PHE A 28 2.92 -0.44 25.97
CA PHE A 28 3.46 0.48 25.00
C PHE A 28 3.99 1.74 25.70
N SER A 29 5.14 2.23 25.24
CA SER A 29 5.66 3.55 25.62
C SER A 29 6.11 4.30 24.37
N ILE A 30 5.92 5.62 24.35
CA ILE A 30 6.42 6.48 23.28
C ILE A 30 7.93 6.62 23.45
N LEU A 31 8.68 6.35 22.36
CA LEU A 31 10.12 6.58 22.30
C LEU A 31 10.42 8.01 21.85
N PHE A 32 9.83 8.43 20.74
CA PHE A 32 10.00 9.77 20.17
C PHE A 32 8.90 10.07 19.15
N GLU A 33 8.85 11.33 18.72
CA GLU A 33 7.98 11.83 17.67
C GLU A 33 8.80 12.54 16.59
N LYS A 34 8.35 12.49 15.33
CA LYS A 34 8.92 13.18 14.17
C LYS A 34 7.83 13.95 13.44
N SER A 35 8.10 15.19 13.07
CA SER A 35 7.13 16.11 12.47
C SER A 35 7.61 16.77 11.17
N GLU A 36 8.71 16.28 10.58
CA GLU A 36 9.22 16.78 9.28
C GLU A 36 8.19 16.58 8.16
N VAL A 37 7.37 15.50 8.25
CA VAL A 37 6.19 15.26 7.44
C VAL A 37 4.98 15.11 8.35
N GLN A 38 3.86 15.70 7.98
CA GLN A 38 2.65 15.77 8.78
C GLN A 38 1.48 15.07 8.06
N ASN A 39 0.34 14.92 8.75
CA ASN A 39 -0.88 14.35 8.18
C ASN A 39 -0.60 13.04 7.44
N ILE A 40 0.05 12.10 8.13
CA ILE A 40 0.59 10.87 7.53
C ILE A 40 -0.54 10.03 6.94
N THR A 41 -0.45 9.73 5.65
CA THR A 41 -1.37 8.85 4.93
C THR A 41 -0.89 7.42 4.86
N TYR A 42 0.44 7.23 4.75
CA TYR A 42 1.03 5.89 4.66
C TYR A 42 2.48 5.84 5.16
N LEU A 43 2.86 4.71 5.75
CA LEU A 43 4.23 4.37 6.12
C LEU A 43 4.65 3.09 5.40
N CYS A 44 5.84 3.09 4.82
CA CYS A 44 6.41 1.93 4.14
C CYS A 44 7.86 1.72 4.60
N LYS A 45 8.18 0.50 5.06
CA LYS A 45 9.54 0.11 5.44
C LYS A 45 10.14 -0.80 4.37
N SER A 46 11.40 -0.58 3.99
CA SER A 46 12.16 -1.54 3.19
C SER A 46 12.46 -2.80 4.00
N THR A 47 12.48 -3.95 3.35
CA THR A 47 12.74 -5.24 4.01
C THR A 47 14.21 -5.42 4.32
N ASP A 48 15.09 -5.18 3.35
CA ASP A 48 16.53 -5.49 3.41
C ASP A 48 17.40 -4.24 3.60
N ALA A 49 16.80 -3.05 3.57
CA ALA A 49 17.47 -1.78 3.81
C ALA A 49 16.88 -1.06 5.03
N PRO A 50 17.67 -0.24 5.74
CA PRO A 50 17.21 0.43 6.95
C PRO A 50 16.46 1.72 6.63
N TYR A 51 15.48 1.68 5.70
CA TYR A 51 14.71 2.86 5.32
C TYR A 51 13.25 2.75 5.75
N LEU A 52 12.73 3.87 6.25
CA LEU A 52 11.31 4.13 6.43
C LEU A 52 10.92 5.30 5.52
N PHE A 53 9.90 5.07 4.69
CA PHE A 53 9.30 6.07 3.84
C PHE A 53 7.95 6.48 4.44
N ALA A 54 7.69 7.79 4.49
CA ALA A 54 6.44 8.33 4.99
C ALA A 54 5.79 9.23 3.94
N ALA A 55 4.57 8.90 3.56
CA ALA A 55 3.70 9.78 2.78
C ALA A 55 2.86 10.64 3.72
N GLY A 56 2.72 11.91 3.41
CA GLY A 56 1.93 12.86 4.17
C GLY A 56 1.92 14.21 3.48
N GLU A 57 1.94 15.26 4.27
CA GLU A 57 1.89 16.64 3.80
C GLU A 57 2.95 17.52 4.46
N TYR A 58 3.34 18.55 3.73
CA TYR A 58 4.11 19.69 4.23
C TYR A 58 3.55 20.97 3.61
N ASP A 59 3.13 21.89 4.43
CA ASP A 59 2.52 23.17 4.02
C ASP A 59 1.37 22.99 2.99
N GLY A 60 0.50 21.98 3.24
CA GLY A 60 -0.66 21.66 2.40
C GLY A 60 -0.31 21.01 1.06
N GLN A 61 0.94 20.65 0.83
CA GLN A 61 1.39 19.92 -0.37
C GLN A 61 1.76 18.49 0.00
N GLY A 62 1.53 17.56 -0.92
CA GLY A 62 1.95 16.17 -0.71
C GLY A 62 3.46 16.07 -0.52
N MET A 63 3.88 15.26 0.43
CA MET A 63 5.30 15.02 0.72
C MET A 63 5.58 13.55 0.92
N ILE A 64 6.71 13.09 0.38
CA ILE A 64 7.35 11.83 0.78
C ILE A 64 8.60 12.18 1.55
N ALA A 65 8.71 11.71 2.79
CA ALA A 65 9.91 11.80 3.59
C ALA A 65 10.63 10.46 3.64
N VAL A 66 11.96 10.48 3.62
CA VAL A 66 12.83 9.31 3.75
C VAL A 66 13.60 9.42 5.03
N TYR A 67 13.50 8.38 5.85
CA TYR A 67 14.26 8.23 7.09
C TYR A 67 15.15 7.01 7.01
N ARG A 68 16.33 7.10 7.61
CA ARG A 68 17.16 5.93 7.96
C ARG A 68 16.81 5.49 9.36
N ILE A 69 16.51 4.20 9.52
CA ILE A 69 16.37 3.57 10.82
C ILE A 69 17.77 3.28 11.32
N ILE A 70 18.17 3.95 12.42
CA ILE A 70 19.46 3.76 13.09
C ILE A 70 19.30 2.88 14.35
N SER A 71 20.29 2.86 15.23
CA SER A 71 20.26 2.04 16.45
C SER A 71 19.01 2.31 17.28
N GLU A 72 18.50 1.27 17.93
CA GLU A 72 17.35 1.33 18.84
C GLU A 72 16.03 1.85 18.21
N GLY A 73 15.96 1.87 16.86
CA GLY A 73 14.78 2.29 16.13
C GLY A 73 14.63 3.80 15.96
N GLU A 74 15.63 4.59 16.29
CA GLU A 74 15.64 6.03 16.03
C GLU A 74 15.59 6.31 14.54
N LEU A 75 14.87 7.39 14.14
CA LEU A 75 14.73 7.83 12.77
C LEU A 75 15.60 9.06 12.48
N GLN A 76 16.54 8.90 11.56
CA GLN A 76 17.30 10.00 10.98
C GLN A 76 16.64 10.46 9.69
N PHE A 77 16.14 11.70 9.64
CA PHE A 77 15.65 12.29 8.40
C PHE A 77 16.79 12.43 7.39
N LEU A 78 16.55 11.97 6.15
CA LEU A 78 17.55 12.02 5.09
C LEU A 78 17.18 13.04 4.01
N THR A 79 15.98 12.95 3.46
CA THR A 79 15.53 13.78 2.34
C THR A 79 14.02 13.72 2.22
N SER A 80 13.48 14.58 1.35
CA SER A 80 12.06 14.56 1.00
C SER A 80 11.84 14.92 -0.45
N TYR A 81 10.64 14.60 -0.95
CA TYR A 81 10.11 15.03 -2.23
C TYR A 81 8.76 15.71 -2.02
N ILE A 82 8.61 16.92 -2.55
CA ILE A 82 7.35 17.68 -2.49
C ILE A 82 6.59 17.50 -3.80
N TYR A 83 5.34 17.09 -3.69
CA TYR A 83 4.43 16.91 -4.81
C TYR A 83 3.30 17.94 -4.77
N LYS A 84 3.35 18.90 -5.69
CA LYS A 84 2.45 20.07 -5.68
C LYS A 84 1.05 19.81 -6.23
N LYS A 85 0.83 18.66 -6.90
CA LYS A 85 -0.44 18.35 -7.57
C LYS A 85 -1.45 17.64 -6.68
N GLY A 86 -1.05 17.07 -5.55
CA GLY A 86 -1.93 16.29 -4.67
C GLY A 86 -1.17 15.59 -3.55
N THR A 87 -1.80 14.59 -2.96
CA THR A 87 -1.27 13.78 -1.87
C THR A 87 -1.10 12.33 -2.30
N PHE A 88 -0.36 11.57 -1.50
CA PHE A 88 -0.11 10.15 -1.75
C PHE A 88 -1.05 9.30 -0.89
N SER A 89 -1.63 8.25 -1.47
CA SER A 89 -2.49 7.28 -0.78
C SER A 89 -1.74 6.04 -0.31
N HIS A 90 -0.66 5.68 -1.00
CA HIS A 90 0.09 4.46 -0.72
C HIS A 90 1.54 4.57 -1.18
N LEU A 91 2.43 3.90 -0.47
CA LEU A 91 3.84 3.72 -0.82
C LEU A 91 4.21 2.24 -0.84
N GLN A 92 5.06 1.85 -1.79
CA GLN A 92 5.69 0.53 -1.82
C GLN A 92 7.16 0.65 -2.17
N SER A 93 8.03 0.20 -1.27
CA SER A 93 9.47 0.12 -1.51
C SER A 93 9.86 -1.24 -2.05
N SER A 94 10.88 -1.29 -2.93
CA SER A 94 11.60 -2.53 -3.19
C SER A 94 12.31 -3.02 -1.92
N LYS A 95 12.62 -4.32 -1.84
CA LYS A 95 13.28 -4.92 -0.68
C LYS A 95 14.60 -4.24 -0.36
N ASP A 96 15.39 -3.95 -1.41
CA ASP A 96 16.69 -3.26 -1.30
C ASP A 96 16.59 -1.75 -1.03
N GLY A 97 15.36 -1.20 -0.99
CA GLY A 97 15.09 0.21 -0.75
C GLY A 97 15.52 1.16 -1.87
N ARG A 98 15.88 0.65 -3.07
CA ARG A 98 16.36 1.48 -4.19
C ARG A 98 15.28 2.01 -5.11
N LEU A 99 14.11 1.37 -5.12
CA LEU A 99 12.92 1.85 -5.82
C LEU A 99 11.82 2.13 -4.81
N LEU A 100 11.10 3.22 -5.04
CA LEU A 100 9.90 3.57 -4.30
C LEU A 100 8.79 3.89 -5.29
N PHE A 101 7.64 3.24 -5.11
CA PHE A 101 6.42 3.49 -5.85
C PHE A 101 5.45 4.27 -4.96
N ALA A 102 4.80 5.28 -5.52
CA ALA A 102 3.86 6.13 -4.79
C ALA A 102 2.58 6.32 -5.60
N SER A 103 1.45 5.93 -5.03
CA SER A 103 0.13 6.13 -5.63
C SER A 103 -0.42 7.49 -5.26
N CYS A 104 -0.92 8.24 -6.26
CA CYS A 104 -1.52 9.55 -6.12
C CYS A 104 -3.02 9.46 -6.47
N TYR A 105 -3.84 9.17 -5.47
CA TYR A 105 -5.28 8.92 -5.63
C TYR A 105 -6.00 10.06 -6.37
N GLY A 106 -5.75 11.31 -5.97
CA GLY A 106 -6.45 12.48 -6.49
C GLY A 106 -6.03 12.90 -7.90
N THR A 107 -4.89 12.43 -8.42
CA THR A 107 -4.38 12.84 -9.74
C THR A 107 -4.38 11.73 -10.78
N GLY A 108 -4.72 10.49 -10.40
CA GLY A 108 -4.68 9.35 -11.32
C GLY A 108 -3.26 8.87 -11.65
N GLU A 109 -2.24 9.27 -10.86
CA GLU A 109 -0.83 8.98 -11.17
C GLU A 109 -0.24 7.94 -10.22
N VAL A 110 0.73 7.18 -10.73
CA VAL A 110 1.71 6.44 -9.94
C VAL A 110 3.09 6.97 -10.28
N LEU A 111 3.80 7.47 -9.28
CA LEU A 111 5.16 7.97 -9.41
C LEU A 111 6.15 6.90 -8.95
N ILE A 112 7.27 6.81 -9.66
CA ILE A 112 8.35 5.87 -9.35
C ILE A 112 9.63 6.66 -9.13
N PHE A 113 10.25 6.39 -7.99
CA PHE A 113 11.47 7.05 -7.57
C PHE A 113 12.63 6.07 -7.48
N SER A 114 13.80 6.52 -7.89
CA SER A 114 15.07 5.94 -7.49
C SER A 114 15.50 6.55 -6.16
N VAL A 115 15.95 5.71 -5.24
CA VAL A 115 16.51 6.11 -3.95
C VAL A 115 18.02 5.94 -4.01
N VAL A 116 18.74 7.05 -4.06
CA VAL A 116 20.22 7.03 -4.10
C VAL A 116 20.75 6.96 -2.68
N ALA A 117 21.34 5.81 -2.31
CA ALA A 117 21.73 5.49 -0.94
C ALA A 117 22.91 6.35 -0.38
N GLU A 118 23.85 6.74 -1.24
CA GLU A 118 25.08 7.46 -0.82
C GLU A 118 24.86 8.96 -0.66
N LEU A 119 23.95 9.52 -1.46
CA LEU A 119 23.42 10.87 -1.33
C LEU A 119 21.92 10.73 -1.22
N PRO A 120 21.35 10.80 -0.01
CA PRO A 120 19.93 10.53 0.16
C PRO A 120 19.11 11.50 -0.69
N LYS A 121 18.68 11.01 -1.86
CA LYS A 121 17.91 11.76 -2.84
C LYS A 121 16.81 10.88 -3.41
N LEU A 122 15.60 11.40 -3.43
CA LEU A 122 14.50 10.83 -4.20
C LEU A 122 14.49 11.47 -5.60
N GLU A 123 14.82 10.68 -6.60
CA GLU A 123 14.73 11.10 -8.00
C GLU A 123 13.56 10.41 -8.68
N MET A 124 12.58 11.17 -9.14
CA MET A 124 11.48 10.64 -9.93
C MET A 124 12.03 10.17 -11.27
N VAL A 125 11.97 8.85 -11.50
CA VAL A 125 12.51 8.22 -12.72
C VAL A 125 11.43 7.90 -13.74
N LYS A 126 10.18 7.76 -13.29
CA LYS A 126 9.04 7.43 -14.14
C LYS A 126 7.73 7.88 -13.48
N SER A 127 6.75 8.22 -14.30
CA SER A 127 5.34 8.32 -13.88
C SER A 127 4.45 7.60 -14.87
N PHE A 128 3.35 7.05 -14.36
CA PHE A 128 2.24 6.54 -15.16
C PHE A 128 0.99 7.33 -14.80
N MET A 129 0.33 7.87 -15.80
CA MET A 129 -1.00 8.48 -15.71
C MET A 129 -2.00 7.44 -16.18
N PHE A 130 -3.00 7.16 -15.34
CA PHE A 130 -4.08 6.26 -15.69
C PHE A 130 -5.37 7.04 -15.91
N GLU A 131 -6.20 6.52 -16.81
CA GLU A 131 -7.47 7.12 -17.18
C GLU A 131 -8.59 6.09 -17.08
N GLY A 132 -9.78 6.55 -16.79
CA GLY A 132 -10.97 5.73 -16.70
C GLY A 132 -11.92 6.25 -15.63
N SER A 133 -13.09 5.63 -15.54
CA SER A 133 -14.12 5.91 -14.56
C SER A 133 -14.96 4.66 -14.32
N GLY A 134 -15.74 4.65 -13.24
CA GLY A 134 -16.67 3.59 -12.90
C GLY A 134 -18.08 4.11 -12.66
N PRO A 135 -19.03 3.21 -12.32
CA PRO A 135 -20.44 3.58 -12.19
C PRO A 135 -20.76 4.40 -10.92
N ASN A 136 -19.89 4.41 -9.90
CA ASN A 136 -20.09 5.20 -8.70
C ASN A 136 -19.62 6.65 -8.92
N VAL A 137 -20.55 7.51 -9.31
CA VAL A 137 -20.26 8.91 -9.70
C VAL A 137 -19.54 9.72 -8.61
N LYS A 138 -19.67 9.35 -7.33
CA LYS A 138 -19.03 10.06 -6.21
C LYS A 138 -17.62 9.57 -5.90
N ARG A 139 -17.29 8.36 -6.31
CA ARG A 139 -16.02 7.70 -5.93
C ARG A 139 -15.21 7.23 -7.12
N GLN A 140 -15.81 7.27 -8.33
CA GLN A 140 -15.23 6.72 -9.56
C GLN A 140 -15.42 7.67 -10.75
N GLU A 141 -15.43 8.98 -10.50
CA GLU A 141 -15.54 10.02 -11.54
C GLU A 141 -14.32 10.06 -12.46
N SER A 142 -13.17 9.56 -11.98
CA SER A 142 -11.92 9.43 -12.72
C SER A 142 -11.08 8.28 -12.17
N SER A 143 -9.93 8.01 -12.80
CA SER A 143 -8.94 7.07 -12.29
C SER A 143 -8.43 7.51 -10.91
N HIS A 144 -8.38 6.58 -9.96
CA HIS A 144 -7.92 6.76 -8.59
C HIS A 144 -7.01 5.59 -8.17
N PRO A 145 -5.73 5.57 -8.58
CA PRO A 145 -4.77 4.59 -8.10
C PRO A 145 -4.67 4.64 -6.58
N HIS A 146 -5.27 3.66 -5.92
CA HIS A 146 -5.33 3.64 -4.46
C HIS A 146 -4.05 3.08 -3.86
N SER A 147 -3.50 2.04 -4.48
CA SER A 147 -2.30 1.37 -3.99
C SER A 147 -1.45 0.81 -5.12
N VAL A 148 -0.21 0.51 -4.79
CA VAL A 148 0.73 -0.23 -5.64
C VAL A 148 1.45 -1.27 -4.78
N TYR A 149 1.54 -2.51 -5.24
CA TYR A 149 2.21 -3.61 -4.55
C TYR A 149 3.19 -4.31 -5.46
N LEU A 150 4.35 -4.67 -4.94
CA LEU A 150 5.33 -5.49 -5.65
C LEU A 150 5.06 -6.97 -5.44
N SER A 151 5.18 -7.76 -6.51
CA SER A 151 5.17 -9.21 -6.38
C SER A 151 6.34 -9.68 -5.51
N PRO A 152 6.27 -10.85 -4.86
CA PRO A 152 7.35 -11.36 -4.00
C PRO A 152 8.72 -11.41 -4.67
N GLU A 153 8.78 -11.63 -5.99
CA GLU A 153 10.00 -11.65 -6.81
C GLU A 153 10.40 -10.25 -7.31
N GLU A 154 9.57 -9.23 -7.04
CA GLU A 154 9.73 -7.85 -7.51
C GLU A 154 9.87 -7.71 -9.04
N ARG A 155 9.25 -8.62 -9.79
CA ARG A 155 9.19 -8.55 -11.26
C ARG A 155 7.98 -7.78 -11.75
N LEU A 156 6.93 -7.70 -10.92
CA LEU A 156 5.70 -6.98 -11.21
C LEU A 156 5.40 -5.97 -10.10
N ALA A 157 4.93 -4.80 -10.50
CA ALA A 157 4.19 -3.89 -9.64
C ALA A 157 2.72 -3.89 -10.09
N ILE A 158 1.80 -4.07 -9.15
CA ILE A 158 0.38 -4.12 -9.43
C ILE A 158 -0.26 -2.89 -8.81
N VAL A 159 -0.89 -2.08 -9.66
CA VAL A 159 -1.61 -0.87 -9.25
C VAL A 159 -3.09 -1.19 -9.16
N SER A 160 -3.70 -0.91 -8.02
CA SER A 160 -5.15 -1.02 -7.81
C SER A 160 -5.79 0.33 -8.06
N ASP A 161 -6.60 0.44 -9.11
CA ASP A 161 -7.34 1.65 -9.44
C ASP A 161 -8.80 1.52 -9.00
N LEU A 162 -9.12 2.21 -7.92
CA LEU A 162 -10.47 2.24 -7.36
C LEU A 162 -11.45 2.93 -8.31
N GLY A 163 -11.01 4.01 -8.96
CA GLY A 163 -11.87 4.83 -9.79
C GLY A 163 -12.22 4.18 -11.12
N ALA A 164 -11.29 3.45 -11.73
CA ALA A 164 -11.49 2.84 -13.03
C ALA A 164 -11.88 1.35 -12.99
N ASP A 165 -12.04 0.75 -11.80
CA ASP A 165 -12.31 -0.68 -11.62
C ASP A 165 -11.25 -1.56 -12.33
N ARG A 166 -9.94 -1.23 -12.13
CA ARG A 166 -8.85 -1.92 -12.84
C ARG A 166 -7.69 -2.26 -11.93
N LEU A 167 -6.96 -3.30 -12.33
CA LEU A 167 -5.59 -3.53 -11.93
C LEU A 167 -4.68 -3.29 -13.13
N TYR A 168 -3.62 -2.53 -12.94
CA TYR A 168 -2.58 -2.34 -13.96
C TYR A 168 -1.32 -3.08 -13.53
N MET A 169 -0.78 -3.89 -14.43
CA MET A 169 0.43 -4.66 -14.25
C MET A 169 1.59 -3.95 -14.91
N LEU A 170 2.60 -3.64 -14.12
CA LEU A 170 3.83 -3.00 -14.56
C LEU A 170 4.98 -3.99 -14.37
N SER A 171 5.72 -4.30 -15.42
CA SER A 171 6.93 -5.12 -15.31
C SER A 171 8.11 -4.31 -14.83
N ILE A 172 8.99 -4.95 -14.06
CA ILE A 172 10.21 -4.37 -13.51
C ILE A 172 11.40 -5.17 -14.01
N GLU A 173 12.23 -4.55 -14.82
CA GLU A 173 13.52 -5.10 -15.24
C GLU A 173 14.53 -4.97 -14.10
N GLN A 174 14.94 -6.09 -13.50
CA GLN A 174 15.72 -6.13 -12.26
C GLN A 174 17.10 -5.46 -12.37
N LYS A 175 17.76 -5.56 -13.54
CA LYS A 175 19.10 -5.00 -13.73
C LYS A 175 19.08 -3.49 -13.93
N SER A 176 18.23 -3.03 -14.84
CA SER A 176 18.13 -1.61 -15.20
C SER A 176 17.19 -0.81 -14.28
N LYS A 177 16.40 -1.52 -13.45
CA LYS A 177 15.31 -0.94 -12.65
C LYS A 177 14.30 -0.15 -13.51
N THR A 178 14.15 -0.54 -14.78
CA THR A 178 13.19 0.06 -15.70
C THR A 178 11.82 -0.54 -15.48
N VAL A 179 10.81 0.32 -15.41
CA VAL A 179 9.40 -0.08 -15.22
C VAL A 179 8.61 0.21 -16.50
N LYS A 180 7.82 -0.79 -16.95
CA LYS A 180 7.00 -0.70 -18.16
C LYS A 180 5.59 -1.18 -17.89
N PHE A 181 4.60 -0.58 -18.57
CA PHE A 181 3.23 -1.11 -18.61
C PHE A 181 3.21 -2.42 -19.41
N GLU A 182 2.55 -3.45 -18.87
CA GLU A 182 2.40 -4.74 -19.54
C GLU A 182 0.96 -4.97 -19.99
N PHE A 183 0.01 -5.00 -19.04
CA PHE A 183 -1.42 -5.19 -19.33
C PHE A 183 -2.29 -4.68 -18.19
N GLU A 184 -3.60 -4.67 -18.44
CA GLU A 184 -4.62 -4.39 -17.42
C GLU A 184 -5.56 -5.58 -17.23
N TRP A 185 -6.08 -5.72 -16.01
CA TRP A 185 -7.20 -6.59 -15.70
C TRP A 185 -8.39 -5.73 -15.25
N LYS A 186 -9.59 -6.03 -15.81
CA LYS A 186 -10.82 -5.30 -15.50
C LYS A 186 -11.60 -6.04 -14.44
N ALA A 187 -11.90 -5.35 -13.36
CA ALA A 187 -12.75 -5.83 -12.28
C ALA A 187 -14.25 -5.66 -12.61
N THR A 188 -15.12 -6.18 -11.76
CA THR A 188 -16.55 -5.93 -11.84
C THR A 188 -16.83 -4.43 -11.69
N PRO A 189 -17.60 -3.80 -12.58
CA PRO A 189 -17.91 -2.37 -12.47
C PRO A 189 -18.53 -2.01 -11.11
N GLY A 190 -18.01 -0.96 -10.48
CA GLY A 190 -18.44 -0.48 -9.17
C GLY A 190 -17.78 -1.16 -7.97
N CYS A 191 -16.84 -2.08 -8.17
CA CYS A 191 -16.23 -2.79 -7.05
C CYS A 191 -15.14 -1.98 -6.33
N GLY A 192 -14.40 -1.12 -7.02
CA GLY A 192 -13.36 -0.26 -6.45
C GLY A 192 -12.16 -1.03 -5.90
N PRO A 193 -11.22 -1.51 -6.75
CA PRO A 193 -9.98 -2.14 -6.33
C PRO A 193 -9.19 -1.27 -5.36
N ARG A 194 -8.74 -1.83 -4.22
CA ARG A 194 -8.13 -1.02 -3.17
C ARG A 194 -6.75 -1.51 -2.75
N HIS A 195 -6.66 -2.63 -2.06
CA HIS A 195 -5.42 -3.19 -1.54
C HIS A 195 -5.21 -4.63 -1.98
N ILE A 196 -3.94 -5.05 -2.02
CA ILE A 196 -3.51 -6.37 -2.44
C ILE A 196 -2.67 -7.01 -1.33
N ALA A 197 -2.79 -8.33 -1.20
CA ALA A 197 -1.90 -9.13 -0.40
C ALA A 197 -1.42 -10.35 -1.19
N PHE A 198 -0.12 -10.63 -1.15
CA PHE A 198 0.44 -11.84 -1.74
C PHE A 198 0.54 -12.95 -0.71
N HIS A 199 0.22 -14.17 -1.11
CA HIS A 199 0.48 -15.34 -0.30
C HIS A 199 1.99 -15.61 -0.23
N PRO A 200 2.53 -16.03 0.94
CA PRO A 200 3.98 -16.24 1.11
C PRO A 200 4.59 -17.31 0.19
N ASP A 201 3.79 -18.28 -0.31
CA ASP A 201 4.26 -19.29 -1.26
C ASP A 201 4.46 -18.77 -2.68
N GLY A 202 4.07 -17.51 -2.95
CA GLY A 202 4.22 -16.88 -4.26
C GLY A 202 3.19 -17.29 -5.31
N LYS A 203 2.20 -18.15 -4.99
CA LYS A 203 1.23 -18.67 -5.97
C LYS A 203 -0.05 -17.87 -6.06
N TRP A 204 -0.43 -17.22 -4.94
CA TRP A 204 -1.72 -16.59 -4.81
C TRP A 204 -1.58 -15.09 -4.54
N CYS A 205 -2.53 -14.33 -5.08
CA CYS A 205 -2.68 -12.91 -4.83
C CYS A 205 -4.15 -12.62 -4.50
N TYR A 206 -4.38 -11.79 -3.51
CA TYR A 206 -5.71 -11.40 -3.02
C TYR A 206 -5.91 -9.91 -3.24
N LEU A 207 -6.98 -9.54 -3.93
CA LEU A 207 -7.40 -8.15 -4.10
C LEU A 207 -8.62 -7.89 -3.22
N LEU A 208 -8.55 -6.90 -2.36
CA LEU A 208 -9.70 -6.36 -1.65
C LEU A 208 -10.27 -5.17 -2.41
N THR A 209 -11.59 -5.19 -2.62
CA THR A 209 -12.33 -4.09 -3.23
C THR A 209 -13.03 -3.26 -2.15
N GLU A 210 -12.90 -1.92 -2.22
CA GLU A 210 -13.45 -1.03 -1.19
C GLU A 210 -14.97 -0.95 -1.27
N LEU A 211 -15.51 -0.72 -2.48
CA LEU A 211 -16.90 -0.33 -2.67
C LEU A 211 -17.85 -1.52 -2.61
N SER A 212 -17.45 -2.68 -3.15
CA SER A 212 -18.27 -3.90 -3.09
C SER A 212 -17.94 -4.79 -1.89
N SER A 213 -16.85 -4.50 -1.15
CA SER A 213 -16.40 -5.32 -0.01
C SER A 213 -16.25 -6.80 -0.37
N GLU A 214 -15.56 -7.06 -1.48
CA GLU A 214 -15.27 -8.40 -2.00
C GLU A 214 -13.77 -8.65 -2.04
N ILE A 215 -13.38 -9.93 -1.94
CA ILE A 215 -12.01 -10.40 -2.13
C ILE A 215 -11.97 -11.25 -3.40
N TYR A 216 -11.13 -10.85 -4.33
CA TYR A 216 -10.79 -11.63 -5.52
C TYR A 216 -9.50 -12.41 -5.27
N VAL A 217 -9.49 -13.69 -5.63
CA VAL A 217 -8.33 -14.57 -5.51
C VAL A 217 -7.77 -14.85 -6.89
N PHE A 218 -6.48 -14.61 -7.06
CA PHE A 218 -5.77 -14.83 -8.32
C PHE A 218 -4.66 -15.86 -8.18
N THR A 219 -4.46 -16.64 -9.24
CA THR A 219 -3.16 -17.24 -9.55
C THR A 219 -2.40 -16.33 -10.48
N TYR A 220 -1.06 -16.25 -10.35
CA TYR A 220 -0.28 -15.33 -11.19
C TYR A 220 1.07 -15.88 -11.68
N GLU A 221 1.46 -17.12 -11.30
CA GLU A 221 2.73 -17.73 -11.71
C GLU A 221 2.83 -17.94 -13.23
N GLU A 222 1.83 -18.59 -13.83
CA GLU A 222 1.81 -18.88 -15.26
C GLU A 222 0.94 -17.88 -16.04
N SER A 223 -0.14 -17.45 -15.43
CA SER A 223 -1.06 -16.46 -16.00
C SER A 223 -1.86 -15.77 -14.90
N TRP A 224 -2.14 -14.50 -15.10
CA TRP A 224 -3.03 -13.73 -14.21
C TRP A 224 -4.48 -14.20 -14.38
N LYS A 225 -4.98 -15.00 -13.45
CA LYS A 225 -6.32 -15.60 -13.54
C LYS A 225 -7.07 -15.44 -12.22
N ASN A 226 -8.23 -14.80 -12.27
CA ASN A 226 -9.16 -14.81 -11.15
C ASN A 226 -9.81 -16.20 -11.05
N ILE A 227 -9.70 -16.83 -9.90
CA ILE A 227 -10.19 -18.19 -9.64
C ILE A 227 -11.31 -18.24 -8.62
N GLN A 228 -11.44 -17.20 -7.78
CA GLN A 228 -12.45 -17.15 -6.73
C GLN A 228 -12.80 -15.71 -6.41
N LYS A 229 -14.04 -15.48 -5.97
CA LYS A 229 -14.52 -14.23 -5.41
C LYS A 229 -15.37 -14.55 -4.18
N ILE A 230 -15.09 -13.90 -3.07
CA ILE A 230 -15.79 -14.07 -1.79
C ILE A 230 -16.16 -12.73 -1.18
N SER A 231 -17.22 -12.69 -0.37
CA SER A 231 -17.60 -11.49 0.37
C SER A 231 -16.61 -11.22 1.51
N ALA A 232 -16.22 -9.96 1.73
CA ALA A 232 -15.51 -9.52 2.93
C ALA A 232 -16.46 -9.05 4.03
N LEU A 233 -17.74 -9.44 3.97
CA LEU A 233 -18.76 -9.12 4.95
C LEU A 233 -19.42 -10.40 5.49
N PRO A 234 -19.82 -10.42 6.76
CA PRO A 234 -20.69 -11.47 7.28
C PRO A 234 -22.01 -11.52 6.50
N GLU A 235 -22.57 -12.71 6.30
CA GLU A 235 -23.86 -12.90 5.61
C GLU A 235 -25.01 -12.14 6.28
N SER A 236 -24.94 -11.94 7.60
CA SER A 236 -25.94 -11.23 8.38
C SER A 236 -25.81 -9.70 8.33
N PHE A 237 -24.76 -9.16 7.70
CA PHE A 237 -24.53 -7.71 7.69
C PHE A 237 -25.48 -7.01 6.72
N VAL A 238 -26.16 -5.98 7.21
CA VAL A 238 -27.01 -5.08 6.41
C VAL A 238 -26.57 -3.64 6.69
N GLY A 239 -26.25 -2.91 5.65
CA GLY A 239 -25.81 -1.51 5.75
C GLY A 239 -24.72 -1.15 4.76
N GLU A 240 -24.28 0.10 4.81
CA GLU A 240 -23.15 0.58 4.01
C GLU A 240 -21.83 0.13 4.61
N ASN A 241 -20.90 -0.30 3.77
CA ASN A 241 -19.55 -0.69 4.18
C ASN A 241 -18.53 -0.26 3.14
N LEU A 242 -17.34 0.09 3.62
CA LEU A 242 -16.16 0.32 2.81
C LEU A 242 -15.05 -0.58 3.36
N ALA A 243 -14.66 -1.61 2.63
CA ALA A 243 -13.53 -2.43 3.04
C ALA A 243 -12.23 -1.61 3.04
N ALA A 244 -11.29 -1.95 3.91
CA ALA A 244 -10.11 -1.13 4.12
C ALA A 244 -8.81 -1.87 3.77
N ASP A 245 -8.34 -2.78 4.58
CA ASP A 245 -7.04 -3.41 4.42
C ASP A 245 -7.14 -4.93 4.35
N ILE A 246 -6.16 -5.55 3.72
CA ILE A 246 -6.05 -6.99 3.55
C ILE A 246 -4.62 -7.45 3.84
N LEU A 247 -4.49 -8.49 4.68
CA LEU A 247 -3.20 -9.06 5.06
C LEU A 247 -3.26 -10.57 5.06
N VAL A 248 -2.15 -11.21 4.67
CA VAL A 248 -1.93 -12.65 4.84
C VAL A 248 -0.97 -12.88 5.99
N SER A 249 -1.26 -13.87 6.86
CA SER A 249 -0.33 -14.25 7.92
C SER A 249 1.00 -14.74 7.35
N LYS A 250 2.09 -14.60 8.11
CA LYS A 250 3.44 -15.01 7.66
C LYS A 250 3.55 -16.49 7.29
N ASP A 251 2.75 -17.35 7.92
CA ASP A 251 2.68 -18.79 7.65
C ASP A 251 1.70 -19.15 6.50
N GLY A 252 1.07 -18.14 5.89
CA GLY A 252 0.13 -18.30 4.78
C GLY A 252 -1.24 -18.87 5.15
N LYS A 253 -1.50 -19.19 6.44
CA LYS A 253 -2.72 -19.91 6.83
C LYS A 253 -3.96 -19.03 6.93
N TYR A 254 -3.79 -17.73 7.15
CA TYR A 254 -4.89 -16.83 7.45
C TYR A 254 -4.86 -15.60 6.56
N LEU A 255 -6.03 -15.19 6.12
CA LEU A 255 -6.29 -13.96 5.39
C LEU A 255 -7.20 -13.07 6.24
N TYR A 256 -6.75 -11.86 6.52
CA TYR A 256 -7.48 -10.85 7.29
C TYR A 256 -7.98 -9.75 6.37
N ALA A 257 -9.25 -9.37 6.49
CA ALA A 257 -9.84 -8.24 5.77
C ALA A 257 -10.61 -7.35 6.74
N SER A 258 -10.28 -6.05 6.77
CA SER A 258 -10.91 -5.08 7.66
C SER A 258 -12.00 -4.27 6.94
N ASN A 259 -13.03 -3.89 7.70
CA ASN A 259 -14.22 -3.21 7.22
C ASN A 259 -14.52 -1.91 8.00
N ARG A 260 -14.89 -0.85 7.30
CA ARG A 260 -15.34 0.45 7.82
C ARG A 260 -16.84 0.60 7.55
N GLY A 261 -17.66 0.37 8.54
CA GLY A 261 -19.13 0.30 8.46
C GLY A 261 -19.61 -0.89 9.27
N CYS A 262 -19.30 -2.09 8.85
CA CYS A 262 -19.44 -3.30 9.66
C CYS A 262 -18.52 -3.29 10.91
N ASN A 263 -17.45 -2.48 10.89
CA ASN A 263 -16.49 -2.27 11.98
C ASN A 263 -15.90 -3.57 12.54
N ASN A 264 -15.56 -4.50 11.66
CA ASN A 264 -14.97 -5.78 11.97
C ASN A 264 -13.72 -6.07 11.16
N CYS A 265 -13.05 -7.15 11.50
CA CYS A 265 -12.02 -7.77 10.69
C CYS A 265 -12.42 -9.23 10.47
N LEU A 266 -12.68 -9.60 9.22
CA LEU A 266 -12.94 -11.00 8.88
C LEU A 266 -11.64 -11.78 8.75
N LEU A 267 -11.71 -13.03 9.20
CA LEU A 267 -10.63 -14.00 9.17
C LEU A 267 -11.04 -15.18 8.29
N TYR A 268 -10.25 -15.48 7.28
CA TYR A 268 -10.40 -16.66 6.43
C TYR A 268 -9.19 -17.57 6.54
N THR A 269 -9.39 -18.86 6.34
CA THR A 269 -8.28 -19.79 6.10
C THR A 269 -7.76 -19.61 4.68
N SER A 270 -6.44 -19.53 4.52
CA SER A 270 -5.77 -19.33 3.23
C SER A 270 -4.83 -20.51 2.93
N PRO A 271 -4.71 -20.97 1.66
CA PRO A 271 -5.61 -20.68 0.56
C PRO A 271 -7.01 -21.24 0.87
N SER A 272 -8.05 -20.58 0.40
CA SER A 272 -9.43 -21.06 0.56
C SER A 272 -9.92 -21.69 -0.76
N PRO A 273 -9.65 -22.97 -1.00
CA PRO A 273 -10.26 -23.68 -2.11
C PRO A 273 -11.48 -24.44 -1.59
N ARG A 274 -12.61 -23.79 -1.49
CA ARG A 274 -13.90 -24.47 -1.37
C ARG A 274 -14.97 -23.76 -2.18
#